data_8519ec78e33d2c6a0ae5a4177411e041
#
_entry.id   8519ec78e33d2c6a0ae5a4177411e041
#
_cell.length_a   1.000
_cell.length_b   1.000
_cell.length_c   1.000
_cell.angle_alpha   90.00
_cell.angle_beta   90.00
_cell.angle_gamma   90.00
#
_symmetry.space_group_name_H-M   'P 1'
#
loop_
_entity.id
_entity.type
_entity.pdbx_description
1 polymer ?
#
loop_
_entity_poly.entity_id
_entity_poly.type
_entity_poly.pdbx_seq_one_letter_code
_entity_poly.pdbx_strand_id
1 'polypeptide(L)'
;TGTEEIGHIEMLATAVALNLEGAPLSLQEDAAADPMVGAVMGGMNLRHILSTGLGATPENCNGVPFNASHVYASGNIAADMLANATAEATGRALAVRLYEMTDDPGMKEMLSFL
;
A
#
# COMPACT_ATOMS: atom_id res chain seq x y z
N THR A 1 3.59 13.17 5.47
CA THR A 1 2.60 12.32 4.79
C THR A 1 3.26 11.42 3.75
N GLY A 2 3.85 11.90 2.65
CA GLY A 2 4.40 11.05 1.59
C GLY A 2 5.43 10.02 2.08
N THR A 3 6.35 10.41 2.96
CA THR A 3 7.32 9.47 3.56
C THR A 3 6.63 8.43 4.46
N GLU A 4 5.60 8.81 5.16
CA GLU A 4 4.77 7.94 5.99
C GLU A 4 4.04 6.89 5.14
N GLU A 5 3.43 7.31 4.03
CA GLU A 5 2.76 6.39 3.10
C GLU A 5 3.72 5.36 2.47
N ILE A 6 4.96 5.73 2.20
CA ILE A 6 6.00 4.77 1.77
C ILE A 6 6.22 3.71 2.86
N GLY A 7 6.21 4.10 4.13
CA GLY A 7 6.29 3.16 5.26
C GLY A 7 5.10 2.21 5.31
N HIS A 8 3.89 2.71 5.07
CA HIS A 8 2.67 1.89 5.02
C HIS A 8 2.71 0.88 3.86
N ILE A 9 3.18 1.27 2.68
CA ILE A 9 3.37 0.36 1.54
C ILE A 9 4.36 -0.76 1.91
N GLU A 10 5.48 -0.41 2.55
CA GLU A 10 6.48 -1.39 3.00
C GLU A 10 5.87 -2.38 4.02
N MET A 11 5.10 -1.88 4.99
CA MET A 11 4.42 -2.73 5.97
C MET A 11 3.44 -3.71 5.31
N LEU A 12 2.58 -3.22 4.44
CA LEU A 12 1.58 -4.05 3.76
C LEU A 12 2.23 -5.11 2.87
N ALA A 13 3.22 -4.74 2.07
CA ALA A 13 3.93 -5.69 1.22
C ALA A 13 4.68 -6.75 2.03
N THR A 14 5.29 -6.35 3.15
CA THR A 14 5.96 -7.27 4.07
C THR A 14 4.96 -8.22 4.74
N ALA A 15 3.81 -7.72 5.17
CA ALA A 15 2.75 -8.55 5.75
C ALA A 15 2.24 -9.59 4.76
N VAL A 16 2.03 -9.22 3.50
CA VAL A 16 1.64 -10.17 2.43
C VAL A 16 2.72 -11.24 2.26
N ALA A 17 4.00 -10.85 2.17
CA ALA A 17 5.10 -11.79 2.01
C ALA A 17 5.19 -12.78 3.19
N LEU A 18 5.03 -12.30 4.43
CA LEU A 18 5.04 -13.15 5.62
C LEU A 18 3.85 -14.12 5.67
N ASN A 19 2.67 -13.68 5.26
CA ASN A 19 1.49 -14.55 5.18
C ASN A 19 1.61 -15.63 4.09
N LEU A 20 2.48 -15.45 3.12
CA LEU A 20 2.76 -16.44 2.07
C LEU A 20 3.85 -17.44 2.45
N GLU A 21 4.48 -17.29 3.62
CA GLU A 21 5.48 -18.25 4.09
C GLU A 21 4.87 -19.64 4.28
N GLY A 22 5.40 -20.63 3.55
CA GLY A 22 4.86 -21.99 3.56
C GLY A 22 3.61 -22.21 2.69
N ALA A 23 3.12 -21.19 2.00
CA ALA A 23 2.03 -21.33 1.04
C ALA A 23 2.45 -22.13 -0.20
N PRO A 24 1.50 -22.71 -0.97
CA PRO A 24 1.81 -23.34 -2.25
C PRO A 24 2.60 -22.42 -3.19
N LEU A 25 3.57 -22.97 -3.91
CA LEU A 25 4.44 -22.19 -4.81
C LEU A 25 3.66 -21.36 -5.82
N SER A 26 2.60 -21.91 -6.39
CA SER A 26 1.74 -21.18 -7.34
C SER A 26 1.15 -19.90 -6.74
N LEU A 27 0.73 -19.96 -5.48
CA LEU A 27 0.19 -18.78 -4.79
C LEU A 27 1.28 -17.74 -4.52
N GLN A 28 2.49 -18.20 -4.17
CA GLN A 28 3.63 -17.30 -3.99
C GLN A 28 4.04 -16.63 -5.30
N GLU A 29 4.06 -17.38 -6.41
CA GLU A 29 4.37 -16.87 -7.74
C GLU A 29 3.33 -15.85 -8.21
N ASP A 30 2.04 -16.13 -8.01
CA ASP A 30 0.95 -15.21 -8.33
C ASP A 30 1.05 -13.90 -7.53
N ALA A 31 1.34 -13.99 -6.24
CA ALA A 31 1.51 -12.81 -5.38
C ALA A 31 2.77 -12.01 -5.75
N ALA A 32 3.85 -12.68 -6.11
CA ALA A 32 5.11 -12.05 -6.54
C ALA A 32 5.00 -11.33 -7.90
N ALA A 33 3.92 -11.54 -8.65
CA ALA A 33 3.61 -10.76 -9.84
C ALA A 33 3.31 -9.29 -9.51
N ASP A 34 2.85 -8.98 -8.28
CA ASP A 34 2.83 -7.61 -7.80
C ASP A 34 4.27 -7.12 -7.55
N PRO A 35 4.70 -5.99 -8.16
CA PRO A 35 6.08 -5.52 -8.07
C PRO A 35 6.56 -5.25 -6.64
N MET A 36 5.68 -4.80 -5.75
CA MET A 36 6.03 -4.50 -4.36
C MET A 36 6.20 -5.79 -3.54
N VAL A 37 5.26 -6.71 -3.66
CA VAL A 37 5.31 -8.02 -3.00
C VAL A 37 6.51 -8.82 -3.50
N GLY A 38 6.73 -8.88 -4.82
CA GLY A 38 7.86 -9.57 -5.43
C GLY A 38 9.21 -9.01 -4.97
N ALA A 39 9.33 -7.70 -4.82
CA ALA A 39 10.52 -7.06 -4.32
C ALA A 39 10.83 -7.43 -2.86
N VAL A 40 9.81 -7.43 -1.99
CA VAL A 40 9.96 -7.84 -0.58
C VAL A 40 10.32 -9.31 -0.47
N MET A 41 9.64 -10.19 -1.21
CA MET A 41 9.95 -11.62 -1.25
C MET A 41 11.37 -11.89 -1.77
N GLY A 42 11.88 -11.06 -2.68
CA GLY A 42 13.26 -11.09 -3.17
C GLY A 42 14.28 -10.44 -2.22
N GLY A 43 13.86 -9.93 -1.09
CA GLY A 43 14.73 -9.29 -0.09
C GLY A 43 15.12 -7.84 -0.43
N MET A 44 14.46 -7.20 -1.39
CA MET A 44 14.77 -5.83 -1.80
C MET A 44 14.04 -4.81 -0.91
N ASN A 45 14.71 -3.71 -0.60
CA ASN A 45 14.09 -2.60 0.12
C ASN A 45 13.18 -1.79 -0.82
N LEU A 46 11.90 -1.68 -0.48
CA LEU A 46 10.90 -0.96 -1.27
C LEU A 46 11.24 0.51 -1.54
N ARG A 47 11.95 1.16 -0.62
CA ARG A 47 12.38 2.56 -0.84
C ARG A 47 13.29 2.70 -2.05
N HIS A 48 14.12 1.70 -2.32
CA HIS A 48 14.96 1.69 -3.51
C HIS A 48 14.14 1.57 -4.79
N ILE A 49 13.10 0.74 -4.78
CA ILE A 49 12.19 0.59 -5.93
C ILE A 49 11.43 1.87 -6.20
N LEU A 50 10.81 2.45 -5.17
CA LEU A 50 10.02 3.68 -5.28
C LEU A 50 10.86 4.90 -5.66
N SER A 51 12.11 4.99 -5.16
CA SER A 51 12.99 6.12 -5.44
C SER A 51 13.72 6.02 -6.78
N THR A 52 13.98 4.80 -7.27
CA THR A 52 14.73 4.56 -8.51
C THR A 52 13.85 4.15 -9.69
N GLY A 53 12.57 3.90 -9.46
CA GLY A 53 11.62 3.46 -10.49
C GLY A 53 11.86 2.03 -10.99
N LEU A 54 12.65 1.24 -10.27
CA LEU A 54 12.98 -0.13 -10.65
C LEU A 54 11.77 -1.06 -10.48
N GLY A 55 10.93 -1.14 -11.52
CA GLY A 55 9.86 -2.13 -11.63
C GLY A 55 8.52 -1.74 -11.01
N ALA A 56 8.42 -0.61 -10.30
CA ALA A 56 7.15 -0.16 -9.73
C ALA A 56 6.71 1.17 -10.34
N THR A 57 5.61 1.14 -11.07
CA THR A 57 4.93 2.32 -11.54
C THR A 57 3.74 2.59 -10.65
N PRO A 58 3.54 3.80 -10.10
CA PRO A 58 2.35 4.13 -9.32
C PRO A 58 1.09 3.95 -10.17
N GLU A 59 0.26 2.99 -9.83
CA GLU A 59 -0.99 2.69 -10.53
C GLU A 59 -2.05 2.19 -9.53
N ASN A 60 -3.32 2.27 -9.93
CA ASN A 60 -4.39 1.72 -9.12
C ASN A 60 -4.59 0.21 -9.37
N CYS A 61 -5.55 -0.41 -8.65
CA CYS A 61 -5.85 -1.85 -8.78
C CYS A 61 -6.30 -2.29 -10.19
N ASN A 62 -6.63 -1.37 -11.08
CA ASN A 62 -6.98 -1.64 -12.47
C ASN A 62 -5.80 -1.40 -13.45
N GLY A 63 -4.59 -1.18 -12.93
CA GLY A 63 -3.42 -0.90 -13.73
C GLY A 63 -3.41 0.48 -14.40
N VAL A 64 -4.23 1.42 -13.91
CA VAL A 64 -4.26 2.79 -14.44
C VAL A 64 -3.17 3.62 -13.78
N PRO A 65 -2.22 4.16 -14.57
CA PRO A 65 -1.12 4.95 -14.03
C PRO A 65 -1.60 6.21 -13.30
N PHE A 66 -0.82 6.67 -12.33
CA PHE A 66 -1.05 7.95 -11.67
C PHE A 66 -1.13 9.08 -12.71
N ASN A 67 -2.13 9.94 -12.52
CA ASN A 67 -2.33 11.14 -13.34
C ASN A 67 -2.55 12.34 -12.41
N ALA A 68 -1.79 13.40 -12.59
CA ALA A 68 -1.87 14.60 -11.77
C ALA A 68 -3.26 15.29 -11.81
N SER A 69 -4.09 15.00 -12.79
CA SER A 69 -5.48 15.51 -12.84
C SER A 69 -6.36 15.01 -11.70
N HIS A 70 -5.96 13.94 -11.01
CA HIS A 70 -6.65 13.45 -9.81
C HIS A 70 -6.30 14.24 -8.54
N VAL A 71 -5.27 15.09 -8.60
CA VAL A 71 -4.86 15.90 -7.45
C VAL A 71 -5.82 17.07 -7.28
N TYR A 72 -6.47 17.14 -6.12
CA TYR A 72 -7.29 18.29 -5.77
C TYR A 72 -6.40 19.45 -5.30
N ALA A 73 -6.43 20.55 -6.03
CA ALA A 73 -5.67 21.75 -5.73
C ALA A 73 -6.50 22.98 -6.10
N SER A 74 -7.27 23.49 -5.15
CA SER A 74 -8.17 24.63 -5.37
C SER A 74 -7.46 26.00 -5.24
N GLY A 75 -6.29 26.03 -4.61
CA GLY A 75 -5.61 27.26 -4.21
C GLY A 75 -6.13 27.87 -2.90
N ASN A 76 -7.14 27.25 -2.29
CA ASN A 76 -7.63 27.60 -0.97
C ASN A 76 -7.11 26.59 0.05
N ILE A 77 -6.27 27.01 0.99
CA ILE A 77 -5.60 26.12 1.95
C ILE A 77 -6.63 25.32 2.77
N ALA A 78 -7.69 25.96 3.24
CA ALA A 78 -8.70 25.27 4.05
C ALA A 78 -9.42 24.17 3.26
N ALA A 79 -9.80 24.45 2.01
CA ALA A 79 -10.43 23.47 1.13
C ALA A 79 -9.47 22.32 0.77
N ASP A 80 -8.22 22.64 0.50
CA ASP A 80 -7.20 21.65 0.15
C ASP A 80 -6.88 20.73 1.34
N MET A 81 -6.79 21.28 2.56
CA MET A 81 -6.61 20.48 3.78
C MET A 81 -7.85 19.62 4.11
N LEU A 82 -9.05 20.11 3.87
CA LEU A 82 -10.26 19.31 4.03
C LEU A 82 -10.31 18.13 3.03
N ALA A 83 -9.87 18.34 1.79
CA ALA A 83 -9.75 17.27 0.80
C ALA A 83 -8.76 16.19 1.28
N ASN A 84 -7.61 16.59 1.85
CA ASN A 84 -6.65 15.65 2.45
C ASN A 84 -7.25 14.88 3.62
N ALA A 85 -7.93 15.55 4.55
CA ALA A 85 -8.59 14.89 5.68
C ALA A 85 -9.66 13.89 5.21
N THR A 86 -10.37 14.20 4.12
CA THR A 86 -11.35 13.28 3.53
C THR A 86 -10.68 12.06 2.92
N ALA A 87 -9.54 12.24 2.24
CA ALA A 87 -8.76 11.13 1.69
C ALA A 87 -8.25 10.20 2.81
N GLU A 88 -7.72 10.76 3.90
CA GLU A 88 -7.30 10.00 5.08
C GLU A 88 -8.45 9.21 5.72
N ALA A 89 -9.64 9.82 5.85
CA ALA A 89 -10.83 9.14 6.35
C ALA A 89 -11.24 7.95 5.45
N THR A 90 -11.06 8.06 4.15
CA THR A 90 -11.32 6.98 3.19
C THR A 90 -10.32 5.83 3.37
N GLY A 91 -9.05 6.13 3.55
CA GLY A 91 -8.00 5.14 3.85
C GLY A 91 -8.28 4.40 5.15
N ARG A 92 -8.67 5.11 6.19
CA ARG A 92 -9.09 4.51 7.47
C ARG A 92 -10.27 3.55 7.31
N ALA A 93 -11.28 3.91 6.53
CA ALA A 93 -12.42 3.04 6.26
C ALA A 93 -11.99 1.73 5.56
N LEU A 94 -11.01 1.80 4.67
CA LEU A 94 -10.43 0.62 4.03
C LEU A 94 -9.67 -0.25 5.03
N ALA A 95 -8.84 0.33 5.89
CA ALA A 95 -8.12 -0.40 6.93
C ALA A 95 -9.07 -1.11 7.90
N VAL A 96 -10.16 -0.46 8.30
CA VAL A 96 -11.21 -1.07 9.14
C VAL A 96 -11.84 -2.29 8.45
N ARG A 97 -12.14 -2.20 7.16
CA ARG A 97 -12.67 -3.35 6.41
C ARG A 97 -11.71 -4.53 6.39
N LEU A 98 -10.43 -4.27 6.15
CA LEU A 98 -9.41 -5.31 6.17
C LEU A 98 -9.26 -5.92 7.57
N TYR A 99 -9.33 -5.10 8.61
CA TYR A 99 -9.30 -5.55 10.01
C TYR A 99 -10.44 -6.51 10.33
N GLU A 100 -11.64 -6.23 9.83
CA GLU A 100 -12.81 -7.08 10.04
C GLU A 100 -12.79 -8.37 9.20
N MET A 101 -12.00 -8.42 8.14
CA MET A 101 -11.89 -9.59 7.25
C MET A 101 -10.93 -10.66 7.77
N THR A 102 -10.17 -10.42 8.81
CA THR A 102 -9.19 -11.37 9.34
C THR A 102 -9.43 -11.64 10.81
N ASP A 103 -9.16 -12.88 11.24
CA ASP A 103 -9.12 -13.27 12.67
C ASP A 103 -7.69 -13.39 13.19
N ASP A 104 -6.69 -13.25 12.33
CA ASP A 104 -5.28 -13.30 12.73
C ASP A 104 -4.91 -12.09 13.59
N PRO A 105 -4.38 -12.32 14.83
CA PRO A 105 -4.09 -11.23 15.75
C PRO A 105 -2.94 -10.33 15.28
N GLY A 106 -1.93 -10.88 14.58
CA GLY A 106 -0.82 -10.12 14.04
C GLY A 106 -1.26 -9.18 12.91
N MET A 107 -2.13 -9.67 12.03
CA MET A 107 -2.73 -8.85 10.98
C MET A 107 -3.60 -7.75 11.56
N LYS A 108 -4.39 -8.04 12.59
CA LYS A 108 -5.22 -7.03 13.27
C LYS A 108 -4.36 -5.95 13.93
N GLU A 109 -3.28 -6.34 14.59
CA GLU A 109 -2.35 -5.40 15.21
C GLU A 109 -1.72 -4.47 14.16
N MET A 110 -1.22 -5.04 13.06
CA MET A 110 -0.62 -4.27 11.96
C MET A 110 -1.64 -3.31 11.32
N LEU A 111 -2.85 -3.78 11.02
CA LEU A 111 -3.91 -2.95 10.44
C LEU A 111 -4.40 -1.84 11.38
N SER A 112 -4.31 -2.05 12.69
CA SER A 112 -4.63 -1.01 13.68
C SER A 112 -3.57 0.08 13.75
N PHE A 113 -2.35 -0.23 13.34
CA PHE A 113 -1.24 0.71 13.30
C PHE A 113 -1.32 1.63 12.07
N LEU A 114 -1.82 1.15 10.93
CA LEU A 114 -2.04 1.92 9.72
C LEU A 114 -3.09 3.02 9.92
#